data_77ce5c8608f1828091d5334deb7251d5
#
_entry.id   77ce5c8608f1828091d5334deb7251d5
#
_cell.length_a   1.000
_cell.length_b   1.000
_cell.length_c   1.000
_cell.angle_alpha   90.00
_cell.angle_beta   90.00
_cell.angle_gamma   90.00
#
_symmetry.space_group_name_H-M   'P 1'
#
loop_
_entity.id
_entity.type
_entity.pdbx_description
1 polymer ?
#
loop_
_entity_poly.entity_id
_entity_poly.type
_entity_poly.pdbx_seq_one_letter_code
_entity_poly.pdbx_strand_id
1 'polypeptide(L)'
;MFIRQIQLLLLCCLIAASAQAQRTAKPVLHGRHWVAITGKPLGATAGAMMFAKGGNAVDAACAMLGATSTMWDVLSWGGETQALIYDPNQKKVLGINALGAAPTGATTDFYKDQDLKYPPEYGPLAAVTPGTPGGLMVMLAEYGTLSLKDVLEPSIQMAEGYPIERSAVRSIENHAERIADWPYSKPIYLPNTDDENPAPREGQLFVQADLAETLRKLVEAESTALEAGKSRKEAIYAAYDRFYRGDIAEEIVRGTREQGGLITMEDLDQWQVYVEEPVMTDYKGIQVYKLTSWVQGPVMLQALNMLETMDLKAMGYNSTRYIHALYQVMNMTFADRDFYYGDPYYPPAEPMEGLLSKEYANARAQTINWDENDPKIKPGDPYPFQGEENPYLHYLDQWSEDSTNYGSEISYESDFYAGTTSIQAADAEGWVVSITPSGGWIPAVIAGETGVGLSQRMQSFVLDPAENPFNLPEPGKRPRATLTPGMALKDGLPYLSFAVQGGDGQDQNLLQFFLNIVEFGMNVQEAVEAANINSFQLRGSFGEHEIRPGRLLLNNEVPNWVRQELRDMNYSLTFGARTSGPITAIQFDRKHGTLWGGASDHGDDYGIAW
;
A
#
# COMPACT_ATOMS: atom_id res chain seq x y z
N MET A 1 -29.39 -21.40 52.29
CA MET A 1 -29.59 -21.63 50.87
C MET A 1 -29.48 -20.32 50.06
N PHE A 2 -30.14 -19.26 50.45
CA PHE A 2 -30.15 -17.94 49.77
C PHE A 2 -28.79 -17.25 49.67
N ILE A 3 -27.98 -17.28 50.72
CA ILE A 3 -26.64 -16.66 50.74
C ILE A 3 -25.66 -17.36 49.79
N ARG A 4 -25.72 -18.68 49.64
CA ARG A 4 -24.90 -19.45 48.68
C ARG A 4 -25.30 -19.15 47.23
N GLN A 5 -26.57 -18.89 46.95
CA GLN A 5 -27.04 -18.51 45.61
C GLN A 5 -26.56 -17.10 45.24
N ILE A 6 -26.56 -16.15 46.16
CA ILE A 6 -26.05 -14.80 45.94
C ILE A 6 -24.52 -14.82 45.73
N GLN A 7 -23.79 -15.65 46.48
CA GLN A 7 -22.34 -15.83 46.28
C GLN A 7 -22.00 -16.47 44.93
N LEU A 8 -22.80 -17.45 44.48
CA LEU A 8 -22.62 -18.03 43.14
C LEU A 8 -22.94 -17.02 42.02
N LEU A 9 -24.01 -16.22 42.19
CA LEU A 9 -24.34 -15.17 41.20
C LEU A 9 -23.25 -14.08 41.14
N LEU A 10 -22.72 -13.64 42.26
CA LEU A 10 -21.60 -12.69 42.31
C LEU A 10 -20.32 -13.28 41.72
N LEU A 11 -20.04 -14.55 41.95
CA LEU A 11 -18.90 -15.23 41.35
C LEU A 11 -19.07 -15.39 39.84
N CYS A 12 -20.26 -15.72 39.33
CA CYS A 12 -20.58 -15.75 37.90
C CYS A 12 -20.49 -14.36 37.26
N CYS A 13 -20.94 -13.30 37.93
CA CYS A 13 -20.80 -11.93 37.46
C CYS A 13 -19.34 -11.46 37.42
N LEU A 14 -18.52 -11.85 38.41
CA LEU A 14 -17.08 -11.57 38.43
C LEU A 14 -16.31 -12.33 37.33
N ILE A 15 -16.70 -13.58 37.05
CA ILE A 15 -16.12 -14.38 35.96
C ILE A 15 -16.56 -13.83 34.59
N ALA A 16 -17.82 -13.38 34.44
CA ALA A 16 -18.31 -12.75 33.25
C ALA A 16 -17.65 -11.38 32.96
N ALA A 17 -17.35 -10.61 34.02
CA ALA A 17 -16.62 -9.34 33.89
C ALA A 17 -15.16 -9.51 33.50
N SER A 18 -14.52 -10.66 33.80
CA SER A 18 -13.16 -10.98 33.39
C SER A 18 -13.06 -11.61 31.99
N ALA A 19 -14.20 -11.97 31.37
CA ALA A 19 -14.24 -12.59 30.04
C ALA A 19 -14.34 -11.59 28.87
N GLN A 20 -14.34 -10.28 29.14
CA GLN A 20 -14.51 -9.24 28.10
C GLN A 20 -13.20 -8.59 27.62
N ALA A 21 -12.05 -9.01 28.07
CA ALA A 21 -10.80 -8.56 27.48
C ALA A 21 -10.50 -9.40 26.24
N GLN A 22 -10.83 -8.92 25.06
CA GLN A 22 -10.30 -9.46 23.82
C GLN A 22 -8.77 -9.40 23.96
N ARG A 23 -8.10 -10.54 24.01
CA ARG A 23 -6.65 -10.59 24.11
C ARG A 23 -6.09 -10.40 22.72
N THR A 24 -5.59 -9.20 22.44
CA THR A 24 -4.76 -8.95 21.26
C THR A 24 -3.45 -9.73 21.39
N ALA A 25 -2.89 -10.17 20.26
CA ALA A 25 -1.60 -10.87 20.23
C ALA A 25 -0.46 -9.93 20.63
N LYS A 26 -0.56 -8.65 20.25
CA LYS A 26 0.38 -7.60 20.62
C LYS A 26 -0.28 -6.56 21.54
N PRO A 27 0.49 -5.90 22.42
CA PRO A 27 -0.04 -4.79 23.22
C PRO A 27 -0.26 -3.55 22.36
N VAL A 28 -1.19 -2.69 22.76
CA VAL A 28 -1.26 -1.31 22.24
C VAL A 28 0.03 -0.59 22.60
N LEU A 29 0.63 0.09 21.62
CA LEU A 29 1.76 1.00 21.85
C LEU A 29 1.22 2.31 22.39
N HIS A 30 1.78 2.80 23.49
CA HIS A 30 1.41 4.10 24.06
C HIS A 30 2.63 5.04 24.03
N GLY A 31 2.55 6.09 23.24
CA GLY A 31 3.56 7.15 23.16
C GLY A 31 3.01 8.49 23.63
N ARG A 32 3.89 9.33 24.15
CA ARG A 32 3.60 10.72 24.45
C ARG A 32 4.29 11.67 23.48
N HIS A 33 5.46 11.30 23.04
CA HIS A 33 6.31 12.16 22.21
C HIS A 33 6.28 11.76 20.74
N TRP A 34 6.32 10.46 20.47
CA TRP A 34 6.31 9.96 19.10
C TRP A 34 5.95 8.47 19.02
N VAL A 35 5.57 8.05 17.81
CA VAL A 35 5.33 6.65 17.43
C VAL A 35 5.93 6.42 16.04
N ALA A 36 6.64 5.30 15.87
CA ALA A 36 7.17 4.80 14.59
C ALA A 36 6.77 3.34 14.42
N ILE A 37 6.07 2.99 13.33
CA ILE A 37 5.57 1.64 13.05
C ILE A 37 5.84 1.32 11.58
N THR A 38 6.31 0.09 11.29
CA THR A 38 6.46 -0.41 9.91
C THR A 38 6.45 -1.94 9.89
N GLY A 39 6.55 -2.55 8.70
CA GLY A 39 6.55 -3.99 8.47
C GLY A 39 7.72 -4.76 9.08
N LYS A 40 8.76 -4.08 9.58
CA LYS A 40 9.97 -4.71 10.10
C LYS A 40 10.50 -4.06 11.37
N PRO A 41 10.97 -4.85 12.37
CA PRO A 41 11.55 -4.31 13.60
C PRO A 41 12.74 -3.37 13.37
N LEU A 42 13.67 -3.73 12.49
CA LEU A 42 14.82 -2.89 12.17
C LEU A 42 14.41 -1.61 11.44
N GLY A 43 13.38 -1.67 10.59
CA GLY A 43 12.79 -0.48 9.97
C GLY A 43 12.21 0.48 11.01
N ALA A 44 11.40 -0.01 11.95
CA ALA A 44 10.87 0.79 13.05
C ALA A 44 12.00 1.40 13.92
N THR A 45 13.10 0.65 14.13
CA THR A 45 14.28 1.14 14.83
C THR A 45 14.93 2.31 14.11
N ALA A 46 15.04 2.27 12.77
CA ALA A 46 15.57 3.40 11.97
C ALA A 46 14.74 4.68 12.20
N GLY A 47 13.41 4.58 12.26
CA GLY A 47 12.54 5.71 12.60
C GLY A 47 12.77 6.23 14.01
N ALA A 48 12.88 5.36 15.02
CA ALA A 48 13.17 5.72 16.40
C ALA A 48 14.54 6.43 16.54
N MET A 49 15.54 6.02 15.74
CA MET A 49 16.85 6.70 15.71
C MET A 49 16.74 8.15 15.24
N MET A 50 15.87 8.45 14.29
CA MET A 50 15.65 9.84 13.83
C MET A 50 15.00 10.69 14.92
N PHE A 51 13.99 10.16 15.60
CA PHE A 51 13.42 10.85 16.76
C PHE A 51 14.44 11.08 17.87
N ALA A 52 15.32 10.11 18.14
CA ALA A 52 16.40 10.26 19.12
C ALA A 52 17.43 11.33 18.72
N LYS A 53 17.61 11.60 17.41
CA LYS A 53 18.45 12.70 16.90
C LYS A 53 17.71 14.07 16.90
N GLY A 54 16.45 14.13 17.30
CA GLY A 54 15.63 15.35 17.30
C GLY A 54 14.93 15.65 15.98
N GLY A 55 14.83 14.67 15.08
CA GLY A 55 14.04 14.74 13.85
C GLY A 55 12.53 14.67 14.12
N ASN A 56 11.73 15.13 13.16
CA ASN A 56 10.29 15.05 13.19
C ASN A 56 9.75 13.72 12.58
N ALA A 57 8.43 13.56 12.52
CA ALA A 57 7.81 12.34 11.98
C ALA A 57 8.14 12.10 10.50
N VAL A 58 8.44 13.15 9.71
CA VAL A 58 8.85 12.99 8.30
C VAL A 58 10.26 12.40 8.20
N ASP A 59 11.20 12.87 9.02
CA ASP A 59 12.56 12.31 9.09
C ASP A 59 12.51 10.82 9.46
N ALA A 60 11.68 10.48 10.45
CA ALA A 60 11.48 9.11 10.91
C ALA A 60 10.87 8.23 9.79
N ALA A 61 9.84 8.72 9.09
CA ALA A 61 9.20 8.01 7.99
C ALA A 61 10.17 7.80 6.81
N CYS A 62 10.99 8.80 6.46
CA CYS A 62 12.02 8.68 5.42
C CYS A 62 13.10 7.64 5.79
N ALA A 63 13.55 7.62 7.04
CA ALA A 63 14.52 6.62 7.49
C ALA A 63 13.93 5.19 7.49
N MET A 64 12.66 5.03 7.91
CA MET A 64 11.95 3.76 7.80
C MET A 64 11.79 3.31 6.35
N LEU A 65 11.46 4.23 5.44
CA LEU A 65 11.34 3.97 4.01
C LEU A 65 12.66 3.47 3.41
N GLY A 66 13.77 4.16 3.70
CA GLY A 66 15.09 3.74 3.25
C GLY A 66 15.50 2.38 3.79
N ALA A 67 15.28 2.13 5.10
CA ALA A 67 15.61 0.87 5.75
C ALA A 67 14.79 -0.30 5.16
N THR A 68 13.47 -0.16 5.02
CA THR A 68 12.61 -1.21 4.47
C THR A 68 12.90 -1.50 2.99
N SER A 69 13.26 -0.47 2.21
CA SER A 69 13.71 -0.64 0.81
C SER A 69 15.04 -1.40 0.71
N THR A 70 15.94 -1.20 1.67
CA THR A 70 17.24 -1.89 1.72
C THR A 70 17.10 -3.34 2.19
N MET A 71 16.18 -3.60 3.10
CA MET A 71 15.86 -4.94 3.61
C MET A 71 15.05 -5.79 2.62
N TRP A 72 14.58 -5.23 1.54
CA TRP A 72 13.62 -5.89 0.64
C TRP A 72 12.34 -6.34 1.37
N ASP A 73 11.83 -5.48 2.22
CA ASP A 73 10.52 -5.71 2.83
C ASP A 73 9.41 -5.46 1.82
N VAL A 74 9.33 -6.37 0.83
CA VAL A 74 8.38 -6.37 -0.30
C VAL A 74 8.47 -5.08 -1.14
N LEU A 75 9.64 -4.48 -1.22
CA LEU A 75 9.97 -3.31 -2.03
C LEU A 75 11.49 -3.15 -2.16
N SER A 76 11.92 -2.24 -3.04
CA SER A 76 13.33 -1.87 -3.20
C SER A 76 13.50 -0.39 -3.51
N TRP A 77 14.75 0.06 -3.63
CA TRP A 77 15.08 1.46 -3.95
C TRP A 77 14.58 1.93 -5.32
N GLY A 78 14.39 1.05 -6.28
CA GLY A 78 13.77 1.39 -7.58
C GLY A 78 12.25 1.27 -7.59
N GLY A 79 11.62 1.05 -6.44
CA GLY A 79 10.18 1.03 -6.26
C GLY A 79 9.53 2.41 -6.28
N GLU A 80 8.38 2.51 -5.67
CA GLU A 80 7.58 3.73 -5.61
C GLU A 80 7.14 4.07 -4.19
N THR A 81 6.81 5.35 -3.96
CA THR A 81 6.37 5.87 -2.66
C THR A 81 5.10 6.70 -2.79
N GLN A 82 4.11 6.31 -2.04
CA GLN A 82 2.81 6.97 -1.90
C GLN A 82 2.61 7.34 -0.45
N ALA A 83 2.44 8.63 -0.17
CA ALA A 83 2.31 9.10 1.20
C ALA A 83 1.19 10.12 1.38
N LEU A 84 0.61 10.13 2.57
CA LEU A 84 -0.16 11.24 3.13
C LEU A 84 0.63 11.84 4.28
N ILE A 85 0.75 13.17 4.28
CA ILE A 85 1.44 13.94 5.32
C ILE A 85 0.45 14.97 5.87
N TYR A 86 0.21 14.96 7.19
CA TYR A 86 -0.43 16.09 7.84
C TYR A 86 0.64 17.08 8.29
N ASP A 87 0.58 18.29 7.72
CA ASP A 87 1.42 19.42 8.11
C ASP A 87 0.72 20.26 9.19
N PRO A 88 1.20 20.24 10.44
CA PRO A 88 0.59 20.98 11.54
C PRO A 88 0.70 22.50 11.37
N ASN A 89 1.66 23.00 10.59
CA ASN A 89 1.85 24.44 10.35
C ASN A 89 0.77 24.97 9.41
N GLN A 90 0.44 24.20 8.36
CA GLN A 90 -0.60 24.55 7.39
C GLN A 90 -1.98 23.99 7.78
N LYS A 91 -2.04 23.05 8.71
CA LYS A 91 -3.24 22.29 9.10
C LYS A 91 -3.92 21.60 7.91
N LYS A 92 -3.10 21.01 7.05
CA LYS A 92 -3.53 20.36 5.82
C LYS A 92 -2.96 18.94 5.72
N VAL A 93 -3.71 18.09 5.05
CA VAL A 93 -3.21 16.80 4.55
C VAL A 93 -2.69 17.02 3.13
N LEU A 94 -1.49 16.55 2.87
CA LEU A 94 -0.82 16.61 1.57
C LEU A 94 -0.62 15.20 1.04
N GLY A 95 -0.75 15.02 -0.27
CA GLY A 95 -0.45 13.79 -0.98
C GLY A 95 0.95 13.83 -1.60
N ILE A 96 1.69 12.74 -1.52
CA ILE A 96 2.96 12.54 -2.23
C ILE A 96 2.76 11.45 -3.26
N ASN A 97 2.91 11.80 -4.52
CA ASN A 97 2.89 10.89 -5.65
C ASN A 97 4.30 10.73 -6.19
N ALA A 98 4.98 9.69 -5.74
CA ALA A 98 6.28 9.27 -6.25
C ALA A 98 6.18 7.88 -6.89
N LEU A 99 5.11 7.66 -7.67
CA LEU A 99 4.97 6.49 -8.53
C LEU A 99 5.87 6.63 -9.75
N GLY A 100 6.48 5.54 -10.18
CA GLY A 100 7.25 5.51 -11.42
C GLY A 100 6.35 5.68 -12.65
N ALA A 101 6.91 6.20 -13.72
CA ALA A 101 6.22 6.42 -14.99
C ALA A 101 6.68 5.42 -16.05
N ALA A 102 5.80 5.11 -17.00
CA ALA A 102 6.10 4.27 -18.15
C ALA A 102 7.23 4.90 -18.99
N PRO A 103 8.31 4.16 -19.32
CA PRO A 103 9.34 4.64 -20.23
C PRO A 103 8.80 5.00 -21.62
N THR A 104 9.47 5.91 -22.31
CA THR A 104 9.07 6.41 -23.64
C THR A 104 8.79 5.30 -24.67
N GLY A 105 9.51 4.16 -24.59
CA GLY A 105 9.28 3.00 -25.45
C GLY A 105 8.13 2.08 -25.04
N ALA A 106 7.54 2.26 -23.88
CA ALA A 106 6.54 1.37 -23.29
C ALA A 106 5.12 1.78 -23.68
N THR A 107 4.73 1.52 -24.93
CA THR A 107 3.40 1.86 -25.46
C THR A 107 2.50 0.62 -25.54
N THR A 108 1.18 0.86 -25.66
CA THR A 108 0.20 -0.22 -25.89
C THR A 108 0.57 -1.07 -27.11
N ASP A 109 0.95 -0.45 -28.22
CA ASP A 109 1.33 -1.15 -29.46
C ASP A 109 2.61 -1.98 -29.26
N PHE A 110 3.62 -1.44 -28.54
CA PHE A 110 4.85 -2.17 -28.24
C PHE A 110 4.59 -3.54 -27.58
N TYR A 111 3.69 -3.58 -26.60
CA TYR A 111 3.36 -4.85 -25.92
C TYR A 111 2.45 -5.75 -26.76
N LYS A 112 1.49 -5.20 -27.50
CA LYS A 112 0.62 -5.97 -28.43
C LYS A 112 1.40 -6.61 -29.56
N ASP A 113 2.42 -5.93 -30.09
CA ASP A 113 3.30 -6.48 -31.16
C ASP A 113 4.13 -7.68 -30.67
N GLN A 114 4.21 -7.90 -29.34
CA GLN A 114 4.84 -9.08 -28.73
C GLN A 114 3.82 -10.16 -28.32
N ASP A 115 2.58 -10.08 -28.81
CA ASP A 115 1.48 -10.99 -28.46
C ASP A 115 1.17 -11.04 -26.96
N LEU A 116 1.44 -9.95 -26.21
CA LEU A 116 1.15 -9.86 -24.78
C LEU A 116 -0.27 -9.34 -24.57
N LYS A 117 -0.99 -9.96 -23.63
CA LYS A 117 -2.30 -9.51 -23.16
C LYS A 117 -2.18 -8.37 -22.15
N TYR A 118 -1.15 -8.40 -21.31
CA TYR A 118 -0.75 -7.39 -20.34
C TYR A 118 0.76 -7.16 -20.43
N PRO A 119 1.30 -6.03 -19.95
CA PRO A 119 2.74 -5.90 -19.76
C PRO A 119 3.26 -7.00 -18.83
N PRO A 120 4.51 -7.46 -18.99
CA PRO A 120 5.03 -8.62 -18.26
C PRO A 120 5.11 -8.35 -16.76
N GLU A 121 4.91 -9.42 -15.98
CA GLU A 121 4.94 -9.38 -14.51
C GLU A 121 6.35 -9.10 -13.96
N TYR A 122 7.38 -9.65 -14.61
CA TYR A 122 8.77 -9.56 -14.19
C TYR A 122 9.69 -9.20 -15.34
N GLY A 123 10.90 -8.83 -14.98
CA GLY A 123 11.96 -8.54 -15.95
C GLY A 123 12.06 -7.06 -16.32
N PRO A 124 13.01 -6.72 -17.19
CA PRO A 124 13.31 -5.32 -17.50
C PRO A 124 12.19 -4.58 -18.24
N LEU A 125 11.28 -5.29 -18.93
CA LEU A 125 10.10 -4.71 -19.59
C LEU A 125 8.93 -4.45 -18.62
N ALA A 126 9.01 -4.95 -17.38
CA ALA A 126 8.06 -4.65 -16.33
C ALA A 126 8.38 -3.33 -15.58
N ALA A 127 9.56 -2.75 -15.85
CA ALA A 127 10.09 -1.62 -15.10
C ALA A 127 9.44 -0.29 -15.49
N VAL A 128 9.05 0.48 -14.46
CA VAL A 128 8.79 1.93 -14.54
C VAL A 128 9.99 2.69 -13.98
N THR A 129 10.05 4.02 -14.16
CA THR A 129 11.11 4.85 -13.57
C THR A 129 11.14 4.72 -12.04
N PRO A 130 12.33 4.69 -11.39
CA PRO A 130 12.44 4.63 -9.93
C PRO A 130 11.76 5.82 -9.24
N GLY A 131 10.89 5.55 -8.27
CA GLY A 131 10.16 6.59 -7.55
C GLY A 131 10.60 6.78 -6.09
N THR A 132 10.99 5.71 -5.40
CA THR A 132 11.32 5.74 -3.97
C THR A 132 12.41 6.76 -3.61
N PRO A 133 13.56 6.86 -4.32
CA PRO A 133 14.60 7.84 -3.98
C PRO A 133 14.11 9.28 -4.06
N GLY A 134 13.37 9.60 -5.12
CA GLY A 134 12.78 10.93 -5.29
C GLY A 134 11.75 11.25 -4.23
N GLY A 135 10.84 10.30 -3.94
CA GLY A 135 9.83 10.45 -2.89
C GLY A 135 10.45 10.73 -1.53
N LEU A 136 11.47 9.95 -1.14
CA LEU A 136 12.21 10.13 0.11
C LEU A 136 12.87 11.53 0.15
N MET A 137 13.62 11.89 -0.89
CA MET A 137 14.37 13.15 -0.91
C MET A 137 13.45 14.38 -0.93
N VAL A 138 12.31 14.34 -1.67
CA VAL A 138 11.35 15.45 -1.67
C VAL A 138 10.66 15.58 -0.31
N MET A 139 10.17 14.48 0.28
CA MET A 139 9.57 14.53 1.61
C MET A 139 10.54 15.10 2.64
N LEU A 140 11.79 14.62 2.63
CA LEU A 140 12.82 15.10 3.54
C LEU A 140 13.16 16.57 3.32
N ALA A 141 13.36 16.99 2.06
CA ALA A 141 13.73 18.36 1.72
C ALA A 141 12.66 19.38 2.13
N GLU A 142 11.38 19.05 1.86
CA GLU A 142 10.26 19.98 2.06
C GLU A 142 9.74 19.99 3.50
N TYR A 143 9.70 18.83 4.17
CA TYR A 143 8.98 18.66 5.43
C TYR A 143 9.84 18.11 6.58
N GLY A 144 11.00 17.51 6.29
CA GLY A 144 11.94 17.02 7.30
C GLY A 144 12.85 18.11 7.85
N THR A 145 13.62 17.75 8.87
CA THR A 145 14.52 18.66 9.59
C THR A 145 15.99 18.19 9.59
N LEU A 146 16.22 16.88 9.48
CA LEU A 146 17.55 16.28 9.47
C LEU A 146 18.21 16.33 8.09
N SER A 147 19.51 16.01 8.03
CA SER A 147 20.27 15.87 6.79
C SER A 147 19.91 14.56 6.08
N LEU A 148 20.15 14.50 4.77
CA LEU A 148 20.04 13.25 4.01
C LEU A 148 21.01 12.20 4.55
N LYS A 149 22.21 12.61 4.95
CA LYS A 149 23.20 11.76 5.62
C LYS A 149 22.66 11.09 6.87
N ASP A 150 21.99 11.85 7.77
CA ASP A 150 21.41 11.28 8.98
C ASP A 150 20.32 10.25 8.70
N VAL A 151 19.46 10.55 7.73
CA VAL A 151 18.31 9.72 7.35
C VAL A 151 18.74 8.45 6.61
N LEU A 152 19.77 8.52 5.75
CA LEU A 152 20.27 7.37 5.00
C LEU A 152 21.25 6.48 5.80
N GLU A 153 21.80 6.96 6.92
CA GLU A 153 22.77 6.22 7.73
C GLU A 153 22.33 4.79 8.08
N PRO A 154 21.09 4.54 8.57
CA PRO A 154 20.62 3.19 8.83
C PRO A 154 20.60 2.31 7.56
N SER A 155 20.17 2.87 6.43
CA SER A 155 20.10 2.15 5.15
C SER A 155 21.49 1.80 4.62
N ILE A 156 22.46 2.70 4.75
CA ILE A 156 23.85 2.46 4.36
C ILE A 156 24.45 1.32 5.19
N GLN A 157 24.27 1.35 6.52
CA GLN A 157 24.73 0.28 7.42
C GLN A 157 24.08 -1.07 7.08
N MET A 158 22.79 -1.08 6.74
CA MET A 158 22.10 -2.31 6.30
C MET A 158 22.62 -2.81 4.95
N ALA A 159 22.90 -1.92 4.00
CA ALA A 159 23.46 -2.31 2.71
C ALA A 159 24.90 -2.86 2.84
N GLU A 160 25.69 -2.39 3.83
CA GLU A 160 26.99 -2.96 4.19
C GLU A 160 26.88 -4.38 4.77
N GLY A 161 25.72 -4.74 5.28
CA GLY A 161 25.39 -6.10 5.74
C GLY A 161 24.42 -6.13 6.91
N TYR A 162 23.29 -6.79 6.73
CA TYR A 162 22.34 -7.09 7.80
C TYR A 162 21.97 -8.59 7.80
N PRO A 163 21.56 -9.17 8.94
CA PRO A 163 21.13 -10.56 8.98
C PRO A 163 19.80 -10.70 8.23
N ILE A 164 19.84 -11.39 7.07
CA ILE A 164 18.66 -11.55 6.22
C ILE A 164 17.60 -12.41 6.90
N GLU A 165 16.35 -12.04 6.73
CA GLU A 165 15.20 -12.70 7.33
C GLU A 165 14.64 -13.82 6.44
N ARG A 166 13.96 -14.77 7.08
CA ARG A 166 13.43 -15.96 6.41
C ARG A 166 12.43 -15.64 5.28
N SER A 167 11.65 -14.57 5.39
CA SER A 167 10.70 -14.16 4.36
C SER A 167 11.40 -13.79 3.06
N ALA A 168 12.46 -12.96 3.13
CA ALA A 168 13.27 -12.57 1.99
C ALA A 168 14.03 -13.77 1.40
N VAL A 169 14.61 -14.63 2.26
CA VAL A 169 15.28 -15.87 1.82
C VAL A 169 14.34 -16.76 1.01
N ARG A 170 13.11 -16.99 1.49
CA ARG A 170 12.11 -17.79 0.76
C ARG A 170 11.74 -17.16 -0.59
N SER A 171 11.57 -15.84 -0.64
CA SER A 171 11.30 -15.16 -1.91
C SER A 171 12.44 -15.35 -2.91
N ILE A 172 13.69 -15.29 -2.45
CA ILE A 172 14.87 -15.55 -3.28
C ILE A 172 14.89 -17.02 -3.74
N GLU A 173 14.70 -17.98 -2.84
CA GLU A 173 14.67 -19.42 -3.15
C GLU A 173 13.60 -19.75 -4.19
N ASN A 174 12.38 -19.21 -4.02
CA ASN A 174 11.27 -19.47 -4.94
C ASN A 174 11.50 -18.90 -6.36
N HIS A 175 12.39 -17.94 -6.50
CA HIS A 175 12.66 -17.26 -7.77
C HIS A 175 14.12 -17.42 -8.24
N ALA A 176 14.89 -18.33 -7.62
CA ALA A 176 16.32 -18.46 -7.89
C ALA A 176 16.65 -18.75 -9.37
N GLU A 177 15.82 -19.55 -10.05
CA GLU A 177 15.98 -19.86 -11.47
C GLU A 177 15.87 -18.60 -12.33
N ARG A 178 14.85 -17.76 -12.09
CA ARG A 178 14.66 -16.49 -12.82
C ARG A 178 15.76 -15.46 -12.49
N ILE A 179 16.16 -15.36 -11.22
CA ILE A 179 17.22 -14.45 -10.78
C ILE A 179 18.55 -14.81 -11.45
N ALA A 180 18.80 -16.10 -11.69
CA ALA A 180 20.04 -16.57 -12.30
C ALA A 180 20.27 -16.06 -13.75
N ASP A 181 19.19 -15.65 -14.44
CA ASP A 181 19.24 -15.10 -15.80
C ASP A 181 19.61 -13.61 -15.81
N TRP A 182 19.56 -12.90 -14.68
CA TRP A 182 19.81 -11.45 -14.59
C TRP A 182 21.21 -11.17 -14.04
N PRO A 183 22.11 -10.61 -14.86
CA PRO A 183 23.54 -10.53 -14.54
C PRO A 183 23.86 -9.69 -13.30
N TYR A 184 23.07 -8.64 -13.01
CA TYR A 184 23.27 -7.77 -11.86
C TYR A 184 22.49 -8.23 -10.61
N SER A 185 21.38 -8.96 -10.79
CA SER A 185 20.59 -9.49 -9.68
C SER A 185 21.22 -10.75 -9.09
N LYS A 186 21.77 -11.62 -9.94
CA LYS A 186 22.37 -12.90 -9.55
C LYS A 186 23.43 -12.79 -8.45
N PRO A 187 24.46 -11.95 -8.55
CA PRO A 187 25.52 -11.90 -7.53
C PRO A 187 25.02 -11.40 -6.17
N ILE A 188 23.94 -10.64 -6.14
CA ILE A 188 23.36 -10.11 -4.91
C ILE A 188 22.43 -11.11 -4.25
N TYR A 189 21.49 -11.67 -5.00
CA TYR A 189 20.49 -12.60 -4.44
C TYR A 189 20.97 -14.03 -4.30
N LEU A 190 21.96 -14.45 -5.08
CA LEU A 190 22.49 -15.81 -5.10
C LEU A 190 24.00 -15.83 -4.75
N PRO A 191 24.38 -15.34 -3.54
CA PRO A 191 25.78 -15.16 -3.18
C PRO A 191 26.52 -16.47 -2.89
N ASN A 192 25.83 -17.57 -2.62
CA ASN A 192 26.43 -18.87 -2.22
C ASN A 192 26.62 -19.77 -3.46
N THR A 193 27.39 -19.31 -4.45
CA THR A 193 27.54 -19.96 -5.77
C THR A 193 28.10 -21.37 -5.74
N ASP A 194 28.83 -21.75 -4.69
CA ASP A 194 29.44 -23.05 -4.52
C ASP A 194 28.51 -24.06 -3.83
N ASP A 195 27.36 -23.61 -3.33
CA ASP A 195 26.37 -24.45 -2.65
C ASP A 195 25.32 -25.00 -3.62
N GLU A 196 24.69 -26.12 -3.26
CA GLU A 196 23.54 -26.69 -3.98
C GLU A 196 22.35 -25.69 -4.00
N ASN A 197 22.16 -24.95 -2.92
CA ASN A 197 21.23 -23.83 -2.84
C ASN A 197 22.01 -22.51 -2.81
N PRO A 198 22.03 -21.73 -3.90
CA PRO A 198 22.79 -20.49 -3.99
C PRO A 198 22.17 -19.30 -3.23
N ALA A 199 20.92 -19.41 -2.77
CA ALA A 199 20.27 -18.36 -1.99
C ALA A 199 20.95 -18.12 -0.62
N PRO A 200 20.82 -16.94 -0.02
CA PRO A 200 21.29 -16.68 1.34
C PRO A 200 20.60 -17.62 2.34
N ARG A 201 21.27 -17.87 3.49
CA ARG A 201 20.67 -18.58 4.63
C ARG A 201 20.08 -17.59 5.61
N GLU A 202 18.97 -17.93 6.26
CA GLU A 202 18.40 -17.13 7.34
C GLU A 202 19.47 -16.74 8.37
N GLY A 203 19.58 -15.44 8.68
CA GLY A 203 20.60 -14.88 9.57
C GLY A 203 21.98 -14.67 8.94
N GLN A 204 22.21 -15.06 7.69
CA GLN A 204 23.42 -14.73 6.95
C GLN A 204 23.49 -13.21 6.73
N LEU A 205 24.70 -12.63 6.80
CA LEU A 205 24.87 -11.23 6.44
C LEU A 205 24.61 -11.05 4.93
N PHE A 206 23.55 -10.33 4.63
CA PHE A 206 23.18 -9.97 3.27
C PHE A 206 23.79 -8.63 2.91
N VAL A 207 24.74 -8.65 1.99
CA VAL A 207 25.55 -7.47 1.60
C VAL A 207 25.11 -7.00 0.23
N GLN A 208 24.88 -5.69 0.09
CA GLN A 208 24.49 -5.01 -1.14
C GLN A 208 25.50 -3.88 -1.40
N ALA A 209 26.73 -4.25 -1.79
CA ALA A 209 27.85 -3.32 -1.89
C ALA A 209 27.57 -2.18 -2.88
N ASP A 210 26.99 -2.46 -4.04
CA ASP A 210 26.66 -1.47 -5.06
C ASP A 210 25.59 -0.49 -4.56
N LEU A 211 24.60 -0.98 -3.80
CA LEU A 211 23.60 -0.12 -3.17
C LEU A 211 24.23 0.79 -2.11
N ALA A 212 25.11 0.25 -1.25
CA ALA A 212 25.82 1.05 -0.27
C ALA A 212 26.63 2.18 -0.93
N GLU A 213 27.28 1.90 -2.06
CA GLU A 213 28.01 2.91 -2.83
C GLU A 213 27.08 3.96 -3.44
N THR A 214 25.95 3.54 -4.02
CA THR A 214 24.92 4.45 -4.56
C THR A 214 24.39 5.40 -3.48
N LEU A 215 24.06 4.89 -2.28
CA LEU A 215 23.59 5.71 -1.17
C LEU A 215 24.66 6.67 -0.66
N ARG A 216 25.95 6.25 -0.62
CA ARG A 216 27.06 7.15 -0.29
C ARG A 216 27.24 8.26 -1.31
N LYS A 217 27.06 7.99 -2.61
CA LYS A 217 27.09 9.03 -3.66
C LYS A 217 26.02 10.10 -3.44
N LEU A 218 24.83 9.73 -2.94
CA LEU A 218 23.79 10.70 -2.58
C LEU A 218 24.23 11.58 -1.40
N VAL A 219 24.80 10.99 -0.35
CA VAL A 219 25.34 11.72 0.80
C VAL A 219 26.53 12.62 0.40
N GLU A 220 27.38 12.17 -0.51
CA GLU A 220 28.48 12.98 -1.06
C GLU A 220 27.97 14.21 -1.81
N ALA A 221 26.90 14.04 -2.64
CA ALA A 221 26.29 15.17 -3.36
C ALA A 221 25.71 16.21 -2.38
N GLU A 222 25.01 15.79 -1.32
CA GLU A 222 24.55 16.68 -0.25
C GLU A 222 25.73 17.40 0.41
N SER A 223 26.76 16.67 0.82
CA SER A 223 27.92 17.25 1.51
C SER A 223 28.62 18.27 0.65
N THR A 224 28.87 17.97 -0.63
CA THR A 224 29.51 18.88 -1.59
C THR A 224 28.72 20.17 -1.77
N ALA A 225 27.38 20.05 -1.86
CA ALA A 225 26.52 21.22 -2.00
C ALA A 225 26.52 22.10 -0.73
N LEU A 226 26.52 21.49 0.47
CA LEU A 226 26.65 22.20 1.75
C LEU A 226 27.98 22.93 1.85
N GLU A 227 29.10 22.29 1.47
CA GLU A 227 30.43 22.90 1.43
C GLU A 227 30.51 24.09 0.44
N ALA A 228 29.71 24.02 -0.64
CA ALA A 228 29.54 25.13 -1.58
C ALA A 228 28.59 26.23 -1.07
N GLY A 229 28.10 26.15 0.17
CA GLY A 229 27.28 27.17 0.82
C GLY A 229 25.77 27.09 0.47
N LYS A 230 25.33 25.97 -0.08
CA LYS A 230 23.88 25.73 -0.33
C LYS A 230 23.14 25.48 0.99
N SER A 231 21.85 25.81 1.00
CA SER A 231 20.95 25.43 2.10
C SER A 231 20.76 23.91 2.17
N ARG A 232 20.30 23.40 3.33
CA ARG A 232 19.94 21.98 3.51
C ARG A 232 19.02 21.47 2.38
N LYS A 233 17.96 22.22 2.09
CA LYS A 233 16.99 21.88 1.05
C LYS A 233 17.66 21.77 -0.33
N GLU A 234 18.46 22.77 -0.73
CA GLU A 234 19.18 22.74 -2.01
C GLU A 234 20.21 21.62 -2.07
N ALA A 235 20.82 21.26 -0.95
CA ALA A 235 21.78 20.17 -0.88
C ALA A 235 21.12 18.79 -1.05
N ILE A 236 19.93 18.59 -0.48
CA ILE A 236 19.15 17.37 -0.72
C ILE A 236 18.73 17.28 -2.18
N TYR A 237 18.33 18.40 -2.80
CA TYR A 237 18.02 18.41 -4.25
C TYR A 237 19.26 18.19 -5.12
N ALA A 238 20.46 18.52 -4.68
CA ALA A 238 21.69 18.13 -5.39
C ALA A 238 21.87 16.59 -5.42
N ALA A 239 21.51 15.90 -4.36
CA ALA A 239 21.48 14.44 -4.35
C ALA A 239 20.36 13.89 -5.27
N TYR A 240 19.20 14.51 -5.28
CA TYR A 240 18.11 14.18 -6.22
C TYR A 240 18.57 14.29 -7.68
N ASP A 241 19.24 15.40 -8.03
CA ASP A 241 19.76 15.62 -9.40
C ASP A 241 20.84 14.59 -9.76
N ARG A 242 21.71 14.19 -8.81
CA ARG A 242 22.69 13.13 -9.06
C ARG A 242 22.03 11.78 -9.34
N PHE A 243 20.91 11.47 -8.68
CA PHE A 243 20.19 10.23 -8.91
C PHE A 243 19.48 10.20 -10.27
N TYR A 244 18.80 11.29 -10.65
CA TYR A 244 17.94 11.31 -11.86
C TYR A 244 18.61 11.89 -13.10
N ARG A 245 19.74 12.64 -12.95
CA ARG A 245 20.40 13.39 -14.04
C ARG A 245 21.92 13.19 -14.06
N GLY A 246 22.50 12.58 -13.02
CA GLY A 246 23.93 12.38 -12.90
C GLY A 246 24.40 10.96 -13.23
N ASP A 247 25.57 10.62 -12.69
CA ASP A 247 26.26 9.34 -12.91
C ASP A 247 25.42 8.11 -12.48
N ILE A 248 24.55 8.27 -11.48
CA ILE A 248 23.63 7.19 -11.07
C ILE A 248 22.58 6.94 -12.15
N ALA A 249 22.00 8.00 -12.74
CA ALA A 249 21.05 7.87 -13.85
C ALA A 249 21.69 7.21 -15.08
N GLU A 250 22.90 7.62 -15.43
CA GLU A 250 23.66 7.04 -16.56
C GLU A 250 23.82 5.53 -16.37
N GLU A 251 24.17 5.09 -15.16
CA GLU A 251 24.35 3.67 -14.86
C GLU A 251 23.02 2.89 -14.81
N ILE A 252 21.94 3.48 -14.28
CA ILE A 252 20.59 2.90 -14.33
C ILE A 252 20.18 2.63 -15.77
N VAL A 253 20.35 3.63 -16.66
CA VAL A 253 19.99 3.50 -18.08
C VAL A 253 20.86 2.46 -18.77
N ARG A 254 22.20 2.50 -18.56
CA ARG A 254 23.12 1.53 -19.14
C ARG A 254 22.74 0.10 -18.75
N GLY A 255 22.63 -0.17 -17.44
CA GLY A 255 22.36 -1.51 -16.94
C GLY A 255 20.96 -2.03 -17.26
N THR A 256 19.97 -1.14 -17.31
CA THR A 256 18.60 -1.53 -17.70
C THR A 256 18.54 -1.88 -19.20
N ARG A 257 19.14 -1.07 -20.06
CA ARG A 257 19.16 -1.31 -21.52
C ARG A 257 19.96 -2.53 -21.91
N GLU A 258 21.08 -2.79 -21.26
CA GLU A 258 21.89 -4.00 -21.47
C GLU A 258 21.07 -5.28 -21.23
N GLN A 259 20.11 -5.21 -20.30
CA GLN A 259 19.18 -6.31 -19.99
C GLN A 259 17.89 -6.29 -20.84
N GLY A 260 17.79 -5.39 -21.83
CA GLY A 260 16.63 -5.29 -22.75
C GLY A 260 15.49 -4.40 -22.23
N GLY A 261 15.71 -3.59 -21.20
CA GLY A 261 14.72 -2.64 -20.69
C GLY A 261 14.61 -1.35 -21.50
N LEU A 262 13.60 -0.54 -21.19
CA LEU A 262 13.20 0.61 -22.01
C LEU A 262 13.61 1.97 -21.42
N ILE A 263 13.98 2.05 -20.14
CA ILE A 263 14.30 3.31 -19.45
C ILE A 263 15.42 4.07 -20.18
N THR A 264 15.23 5.38 -20.37
CA THR A 264 16.17 6.30 -21.01
C THR A 264 16.57 7.42 -20.04
N MET A 265 17.62 8.17 -20.36
CA MET A 265 17.99 9.39 -19.63
C MET A 265 16.87 10.43 -19.64
N GLU A 266 16.13 10.54 -20.76
CA GLU A 266 15.01 11.47 -20.87
C GLU A 266 13.87 11.10 -19.92
N ASP A 267 13.55 9.80 -19.79
CA ASP A 267 12.53 9.31 -18.85
C ASP A 267 12.88 9.67 -17.39
N LEU A 268 14.15 9.54 -17.02
CA LEU A 268 14.64 9.88 -15.68
C LEU A 268 14.66 11.40 -15.45
N ASP A 269 15.12 12.19 -16.43
CA ASP A 269 15.22 13.65 -16.33
C ASP A 269 13.85 14.33 -16.23
N GLN A 270 12.84 13.81 -16.94
CA GLN A 270 11.49 14.34 -16.94
C GLN A 270 10.66 13.89 -15.74
N TRP A 271 11.04 12.77 -15.13
CA TRP A 271 10.30 12.26 -13.96
C TRP A 271 10.45 13.17 -12.74
N GLN A 272 9.34 13.39 -12.03
CA GLN A 272 9.32 14.19 -10.81
C GLN A 272 8.27 13.68 -9.81
N VAL A 273 8.46 14.02 -8.55
CA VAL A 273 7.46 13.81 -7.50
C VAL A 273 6.37 14.86 -7.62
N TYR A 274 5.10 14.46 -7.53
CA TYR A 274 4.01 15.42 -7.36
C TYR A 274 3.63 15.54 -5.89
N VAL A 275 3.52 16.77 -5.41
CA VAL A 275 2.86 17.09 -4.15
C VAL A 275 1.45 17.52 -4.52
N GLU A 276 0.46 16.74 -4.12
CA GLU A 276 -0.92 16.89 -4.60
C GLU A 276 -1.91 17.08 -3.45
N GLU A 277 -3.08 17.60 -3.76
CA GLU A 277 -4.19 17.64 -2.82
C GLU A 277 -4.90 16.28 -2.83
N PRO A 278 -4.98 15.60 -1.68
CA PRO A 278 -5.66 14.30 -1.60
C PRO A 278 -7.18 14.47 -1.70
N VAL A 279 -7.87 13.42 -2.16
CA VAL A 279 -9.33 13.36 -2.12
C VAL A 279 -9.83 12.97 -0.73
N MET A 280 -11.06 13.38 -0.40
CA MET A 280 -11.64 13.08 0.91
C MET A 280 -13.14 12.87 0.86
N THR A 281 -13.68 12.19 1.87
CA THR A 281 -15.10 12.18 2.19
C THR A 281 -15.31 12.42 3.69
N ASP A 282 -16.47 12.95 4.04
CA ASP A 282 -16.94 12.98 5.43
C ASP A 282 -17.73 11.69 5.72
N TYR A 283 -17.37 11.00 6.80
CA TYR A 283 -18.11 9.87 7.34
C TYR A 283 -18.50 10.17 8.80
N LYS A 284 -19.75 10.55 9.01
CA LYS A 284 -20.29 10.85 10.35
C LYS A 284 -19.46 11.88 11.14
N GLY A 285 -19.00 12.93 10.46
CA GLY A 285 -18.19 14.01 11.05
C GLY A 285 -16.69 13.70 11.15
N ILE A 286 -16.22 12.65 10.51
CA ILE A 286 -14.80 12.30 10.37
C ILE A 286 -14.41 12.46 8.91
N GLN A 287 -13.44 13.33 8.64
CA GLN A 287 -12.89 13.54 7.30
C GLN A 287 -11.84 12.46 7.01
N VAL A 288 -12.10 11.59 6.03
CA VAL A 288 -11.20 10.52 5.62
C VAL A 288 -10.52 10.90 4.33
N TYR A 289 -9.19 10.92 4.33
CA TYR A 289 -8.34 11.31 3.20
C TYR A 289 -7.68 10.10 2.56
N LYS A 290 -7.64 10.09 1.24
CA LYS A 290 -6.92 9.14 0.39
C LYS A 290 -6.25 9.89 -0.76
N LEU A 291 -5.23 9.30 -1.38
CA LEU A 291 -4.68 9.79 -2.65
C LEU A 291 -5.71 9.62 -3.78
N THR A 292 -5.46 10.23 -4.93
CA THR A 292 -6.42 10.28 -6.05
C THR A 292 -6.47 8.98 -6.87
N SER A 293 -7.05 9.00 -8.06
CA SER A 293 -7.36 7.84 -8.93
C SER A 293 -6.14 7.03 -9.43
N TRP A 294 -4.93 7.58 -9.37
CA TRP A 294 -3.72 6.82 -9.73
C TRP A 294 -3.39 5.70 -8.73
N VAL A 295 -4.06 5.68 -7.59
CA VAL A 295 -4.09 4.57 -6.63
C VAL A 295 -5.53 4.14 -6.36
N GLN A 296 -5.72 3.02 -5.67
CA GLN A 296 -7.07 2.53 -5.40
C GLN A 296 -7.78 3.20 -4.22
N GLY A 297 -7.12 4.09 -3.46
CA GLY A 297 -7.65 4.70 -2.23
C GLY A 297 -9.08 5.25 -2.30
N PRO A 298 -9.53 5.91 -3.39
CA PRO A 298 -10.90 6.41 -3.49
C PRO A 298 -11.99 5.33 -3.39
N VAL A 299 -11.69 4.03 -3.62
CA VAL A 299 -12.60 2.89 -3.35
C VAL A 299 -13.12 2.92 -1.92
N MET A 300 -12.24 3.13 -0.93
CA MET A 300 -12.65 3.23 0.47
C MET A 300 -13.59 4.42 0.71
N LEU A 301 -13.34 5.56 0.08
CA LEU A 301 -14.19 6.75 0.21
C LEU A 301 -15.58 6.52 -0.39
N GLN A 302 -15.65 5.92 -1.58
CA GLN A 302 -16.92 5.51 -2.19
C GLN A 302 -17.68 4.51 -1.29
N ALA A 303 -16.97 3.50 -0.77
CA ALA A 303 -17.55 2.51 0.14
C ALA A 303 -18.11 3.16 1.41
N LEU A 304 -17.38 4.08 2.03
CA LEU A 304 -17.86 4.85 3.18
C LEU A 304 -19.11 5.66 2.86
N ASN A 305 -19.17 6.30 1.68
CA ASN A 305 -20.34 7.05 1.24
C ASN A 305 -21.59 6.16 1.11
N MET A 306 -21.43 4.92 0.61
CA MET A 306 -22.55 3.96 0.51
C MET A 306 -22.95 3.44 1.90
N LEU A 307 -21.98 3.05 2.73
CA LEU A 307 -22.23 2.47 4.05
C LEU A 307 -22.77 3.46 5.06
N GLU A 308 -22.53 4.77 4.91
CA GLU A 308 -23.08 5.81 5.78
C GLU A 308 -24.61 5.83 5.78
N THR A 309 -25.25 5.36 4.71
CA THR A 309 -26.70 5.25 4.59
C THR A 309 -27.30 4.09 5.40
N MET A 310 -26.46 3.21 5.96
CA MET A 310 -26.84 1.96 6.62
C MET A 310 -26.58 2.03 8.13
N ASP A 311 -27.44 1.39 8.92
CA ASP A 311 -27.19 1.20 10.34
C ASP A 311 -26.33 -0.05 10.58
N LEU A 312 -25.01 0.08 10.35
CA LEU A 312 -24.07 -1.03 10.48
C LEU A 312 -24.04 -1.61 11.90
N LYS A 313 -24.21 -0.75 12.92
CA LYS A 313 -24.24 -1.16 14.31
C LYS A 313 -25.42 -2.04 14.63
N ALA A 314 -26.60 -1.71 14.10
CA ALA A 314 -27.81 -2.54 14.25
C ALA A 314 -27.73 -3.86 13.50
N MET A 315 -26.96 -3.93 12.40
CA MET A 315 -26.71 -5.20 11.69
C MET A 315 -25.91 -6.18 12.58
N GLY A 316 -25.05 -5.67 13.46
CA GLY A 316 -24.19 -6.45 14.34
C GLY A 316 -22.85 -6.84 13.70
N TYR A 317 -21.77 -6.72 14.48
CA TYR A 317 -20.41 -7.03 14.03
C TYR A 317 -20.30 -8.47 13.49
N ASN A 318 -19.76 -8.62 12.29
CA ASN A 318 -19.58 -9.91 11.59
C ASN A 318 -20.84 -10.80 11.48
N SER A 319 -22.04 -10.21 11.55
CA SER A 319 -23.29 -10.90 11.18
C SER A 319 -23.36 -11.14 9.68
N THR A 320 -24.22 -12.07 9.24
CA THR A 320 -24.47 -12.32 7.82
C THR A 320 -24.86 -11.04 7.07
N ARG A 321 -25.74 -10.23 7.65
CA ARG A 321 -26.20 -8.97 7.03
C ARG A 321 -25.08 -7.93 6.91
N TYR A 322 -24.23 -7.80 7.93
CA TYR A 322 -23.07 -6.92 7.90
C TYR A 322 -22.03 -7.37 6.85
N ILE A 323 -21.69 -8.66 6.84
CA ILE A 323 -20.76 -9.25 5.86
C ILE A 323 -21.29 -9.04 4.45
N HIS A 324 -22.58 -9.30 4.22
CA HIS A 324 -23.21 -9.10 2.92
C HIS A 324 -23.14 -7.63 2.48
N ALA A 325 -23.49 -6.68 3.35
CA ALA A 325 -23.40 -5.25 3.06
C ALA A 325 -21.99 -4.85 2.64
N LEU A 326 -20.95 -5.25 3.41
CA LEU A 326 -19.55 -4.97 3.10
C LEU A 326 -19.14 -5.55 1.76
N TYR A 327 -19.48 -6.84 1.51
CA TYR A 327 -19.10 -7.53 0.29
C TYR A 327 -19.70 -6.86 -0.95
N GLN A 328 -21.01 -6.55 -0.93
CA GLN A 328 -21.69 -5.91 -2.05
C GLN A 328 -21.13 -4.51 -2.33
N VAL A 329 -20.95 -3.71 -1.28
CA VAL A 329 -20.40 -2.34 -1.41
C VAL A 329 -18.98 -2.38 -1.93
N MET A 330 -18.11 -3.24 -1.39
CA MET A 330 -16.74 -3.39 -1.89
C MET A 330 -16.72 -3.77 -3.38
N ASN A 331 -17.53 -4.74 -3.80
CA ASN A 331 -17.55 -5.15 -5.19
C ASN A 331 -18.05 -4.05 -6.14
N MET A 332 -19.03 -3.24 -5.73
CA MET A 332 -19.49 -2.09 -6.52
C MET A 332 -18.39 -1.05 -6.71
N THR A 333 -17.66 -0.73 -5.65
CA THR A 333 -16.61 0.29 -5.69
C THR A 333 -15.35 -0.19 -6.39
N PHE A 334 -15.03 -1.48 -6.27
CA PHE A 334 -13.93 -2.09 -7.03
C PHE A 334 -14.25 -2.24 -8.52
N ALA A 335 -15.51 -2.52 -8.89
CA ALA A 335 -15.91 -2.49 -10.30
C ALA A 335 -15.72 -1.08 -10.90
N ASP A 336 -16.08 -0.02 -10.15
CA ASP A 336 -15.82 1.36 -10.57
C ASP A 336 -14.31 1.63 -10.68
N ARG A 337 -13.48 1.17 -9.74
CA ARG A 337 -12.02 1.25 -9.82
C ARG A 337 -11.47 0.60 -11.07
N ASP A 338 -11.94 -0.61 -11.35
CA ASP A 338 -11.41 -1.42 -12.45
C ASP A 338 -11.61 -0.76 -13.80
N PHE A 339 -12.65 0.07 -13.94
CA PHE A 339 -12.96 0.75 -15.19
C PHE A 339 -12.52 2.21 -15.23
N TYR A 340 -12.59 2.98 -14.12
CA TYR A 340 -12.43 4.44 -14.16
C TYR A 340 -11.10 4.96 -13.60
N TYR A 341 -10.30 4.14 -12.90
CA TYR A 341 -9.10 4.66 -12.24
C TYR A 341 -7.87 4.58 -13.14
N GLY A 342 -7.11 5.67 -13.16
CA GLY A 342 -5.88 5.82 -13.92
C GLY A 342 -5.07 7.02 -13.42
N ASP A 343 -4.18 7.53 -14.27
CA ASP A 343 -3.32 8.67 -13.96
C ASP A 343 -4.04 10.00 -14.23
N PRO A 344 -4.44 10.78 -13.20
CA PRO A 344 -5.20 12.01 -13.38
C PRO A 344 -4.45 13.14 -14.10
N TYR A 345 -3.15 12.95 -14.34
CA TYR A 345 -2.32 13.91 -15.07
C TYR A 345 -2.27 13.64 -16.58
N TYR A 346 -2.91 12.53 -17.01
CA TYR A 346 -3.01 12.13 -18.42
C TYR A 346 -4.46 11.98 -18.84
N PRO A 347 -4.83 12.45 -20.06
CA PRO A 347 -6.19 12.25 -20.55
C PRO A 347 -6.46 10.75 -20.83
N PRO A 348 -7.71 10.32 -20.70
CA PRO A 348 -8.89 11.12 -20.32
C PRO A 348 -8.94 11.37 -18.80
N ALA A 349 -9.60 12.48 -18.41
CA ALA A 349 -9.82 12.78 -17.00
C ALA A 349 -10.86 11.82 -16.38
N GLU A 350 -10.56 11.29 -15.20
CA GLU A 350 -11.46 10.42 -14.46
C GLU A 350 -12.64 11.19 -13.85
N PRO A 351 -13.83 10.60 -13.81
CA PRO A 351 -15.04 11.25 -13.28
C PRO A 351 -15.08 11.25 -11.73
N MET A 352 -14.02 11.78 -11.09
CA MET A 352 -13.83 11.68 -9.63
C MET A 352 -14.88 12.42 -8.83
N GLU A 353 -15.41 13.54 -9.31
CA GLU A 353 -16.47 14.28 -8.63
C GLU A 353 -17.75 13.43 -8.56
N GLY A 354 -18.13 12.81 -9.68
CA GLY A 354 -19.26 11.89 -9.74
C GLY A 354 -19.07 10.65 -8.87
N LEU A 355 -17.90 10.00 -8.98
CA LEU A 355 -17.57 8.79 -8.21
C LEU A 355 -17.62 9.03 -6.69
N LEU A 356 -17.19 10.18 -6.21
CA LEU A 356 -17.17 10.51 -4.78
C LEU A 356 -18.44 11.24 -4.29
N SER A 357 -19.42 11.49 -5.18
CA SER A 357 -20.67 12.14 -4.76
C SER A 357 -21.52 11.23 -3.87
N LYS A 358 -22.20 11.83 -2.89
CA LYS A 358 -23.13 11.10 -2.00
C LYS A 358 -24.36 10.62 -2.78
N GLU A 359 -24.77 11.35 -3.79
CA GLU A 359 -25.89 11.02 -4.69
C GLU A 359 -25.61 9.75 -5.48
N TYR A 360 -24.42 9.62 -6.06
CA TYR A 360 -24.00 8.40 -6.75
C TYR A 360 -23.94 7.23 -5.78
N ALA A 361 -23.33 7.42 -4.61
CA ALA A 361 -23.25 6.39 -3.59
C ALA A 361 -24.64 5.90 -3.14
N ASN A 362 -25.60 6.81 -2.96
CA ASN A 362 -26.98 6.47 -2.62
C ASN A 362 -27.65 5.67 -3.74
N ALA A 363 -27.48 6.09 -5.00
CA ALA A 363 -28.06 5.37 -6.15
C ALA A 363 -27.48 3.94 -6.25
N ARG A 364 -26.16 3.78 -6.08
CA ARG A 364 -25.50 2.48 -6.08
C ARG A 364 -25.97 1.59 -4.92
N ALA A 365 -26.03 2.12 -3.70
CA ALA A 365 -26.47 1.36 -2.52
C ALA A 365 -27.91 0.83 -2.64
N GLN A 366 -28.80 1.52 -3.36
CA GLN A 366 -30.18 1.07 -3.61
C GLN A 366 -30.27 -0.14 -4.54
N THR A 367 -29.22 -0.46 -5.29
CA THR A 367 -29.19 -1.63 -6.18
C THR A 367 -28.76 -2.91 -5.48
N ILE A 368 -28.39 -2.87 -4.19
CA ILE A 368 -27.99 -4.06 -3.43
C ILE A 368 -29.16 -5.05 -3.36
N ASN A 369 -28.94 -6.27 -3.85
CA ASN A 369 -29.83 -7.39 -3.63
C ASN A 369 -29.56 -7.97 -2.23
N TRP A 370 -30.48 -7.76 -1.30
CA TRP A 370 -30.33 -8.17 0.10
C TRP A 370 -30.61 -9.64 0.37
N ASP A 371 -31.10 -10.38 -0.62
CA ASP A 371 -31.49 -11.78 -0.49
C ASP A 371 -30.39 -12.74 -0.98
N GLU A 372 -29.55 -12.29 -1.92
CA GLU A 372 -28.48 -13.12 -2.48
C GLU A 372 -27.30 -12.29 -3.00
N ASN A 373 -26.15 -12.94 -3.15
CA ASN A 373 -24.97 -12.33 -3.78
C ASN A 373 -25.21 -12.06 -5.27
N ASP A 374 -24.78 -10.89 -5.75
CA ASP A 374 -24.69 -10.59 -7.18
C ASP A 374 -23.24 -10.80 -7.67
N PRO A 375 -22.95 -11.92 -8.37
CA PRO A 375 -21.62 -12.15 -8.93
C PRO A 375 -21.34 -11.39 -10.22
N LYS A 376 -22.29 -10.55 -10.71
CA LYS A 376 -22.22 -9.81 -11.98
C LYS A 376 -22.29 -8.30 -11.79
N ILE A 377 -21.80 -7.82 -10.66
CA ILE A 377 -21.72 -6.37 -10.41
C ILE A 377 -20.81 -5.70 -11.45
N LYS A 378 -21.35 -4.68 -12.11
CA LYS A 378 -20.65 -3.88 -13.12
C LYS A 378 -20.29 -2.50 -12.58
N PRO A 379 -19.34 -1.79 -13.22
CA PRO A 379 -19.13 -0.37 -12.99
C PRO A 379 -20.43 0.39 -13.18
N GLY A 380 -20.65 1.41 -12.36
CA GLY A 380 -21.78 2.32 -12.53
C GLY A 380 -21.46 3.43 -13.54
N ASP A 381 -22.39 4.35 -13.72
CA ASP A 381 -22.16 5.56 -14.51
C ASP A 381 -22.13 6.79 -13.57
N PRO A 382 -20.94 7.34 -13.23
CA PRO A 382 -20.81 8.47 -12.34
C PRO A 382 -21.00 9.84 -13.06
N TYR A 383 -20.89 9.91 -14.39
CA TYR A 383 -20.90 11.17 -15.13
C TYR A 383 -22.17 12.02 -14.93
N PRO A 384 -23.39 11.47 -14.89
CA PRO A 384 -24.59 12.27 -14.62
C PRO A 384 -24.55 12.98 -13.24
N PHE A 385 -23.80 12.43 -12.28
CA PHE A 385 -23.68 12.97 -10.93
C PHE A 385 -22.65 14.12 -10.82
N GLN A 386 -21.91 14.39 -11.90
CA GLN A 386 -21.10 15.59 -12.08
C GLN A 386 -21.62 16.49 -13.21
N GLY A 387 -22.82 16.21 -13.73
CA GLY A 387 -23.48 17.03 -14.75
C GLY A 387 -22.97 16.82 -16.17
N GLU A 388 -22.36 15.69 -16.46
CA GLU A 388 -21.75 15.35 -17.75
C GLU A 388 -22.41 14.10 -18.37
N GLU A 389 -22.19 13.91 -19.68
CA GLU A 389 -22.54 12.69 -20.39
C GLU A 389 -21.31 11.76 -20.44
N ASN A 390 -21.50 10.47 -20.20
CA ASN A 390 -20.43 9.49 -20.22
C ASN A 390 -19.99 9.16 -21.65
N PRO A 391 -18.77 9.53 -22.08
CA PRO A 391 -18.29 9.23 -23.42
C PRO A 391 -17.93 7.74 -23.62
N TYR A 392 -17.85 6.96 -22.52
CA TYR A 392 -17.41 5.56 -22.51
C TYR A 392 -18.55 4.56 -22.32
N LEU A 393 -19.84 4.97 -22.47
CA LEU A 393 -20.99 4.07 -22.34
C LEU A 393 -20.85 2.83 -23.22
N HIS A 394 -20.30 2.95 -24.43
CA HIS A 394 -20.10 1.85 -25.35
C HIS A 394 -19.10 0.79 -24.83
N TYR A 395 -18.11 1.17 -24.01
CA TYR A 395 -17.22 0.23 -23.33
C TYR A 395 -17.89 -0.39 -22.11
N LEU A 396 -18.67 0.39 -21.35
CA LEU A 396 -19.44 -0.14 -20.21
C LEU A 396 -20.46 -1.21 -20.66
N ASP A 397 -21.10 -1.01 -21.81
CA ASP A 397 -22.02 -2.01 -22.40
C ASP A 397 -21.30 -3.30 -22.79
N GLN A 398 -20.04 -3.18 -23.21
CA GLN A 398 -19.16 -4.31 -23.58
C GLN A 398 -18.40 -4.87 -22.38
N TRP A 399 -18.34 -4.13 -21.26
CA TRP A 399 -17.60 -4.54 -20.08
C TRP A 399 -18.16 -5.87 -19.57
N SER A 400 -17.38 -6.90 -19.75
CA SER A 400 -17.75 -8.25 -19.35
C SER A 400 -16.82 -8.70 -18.24
N GLU A 401 -17.39 -9.41 -17.30
CA GLU A 401 -16.65 -10.18 -16.32
C GLU A 401 -16.10 -11.49 -16.93
N ASP A 402 -16.00 -11.60 -18.27
CA ASP A 402 -15.45 -12.77 -18.94
C ASP A 402 -13.99 -13.00 -18.51
N SER A 403 -13.90 -13.41 -17.27
CA SER A 403 -12.72 -13.95 -16.62
C SER A 403 -12.60 -15.43 -17.00
N THR A 404 -12.25 -15.69 -18.24
CA THR A 404 -11.83 -17.04 -18.65
C THR A 404 -10.45 -17.40 -18.09
N ASN A 405 -9.79 -16.48 -17.40
CA ASN A 405 -8.48 -16.68 -16.75
C ASN A 405 -8.64 -17.08 -15.29
N TYR A 406 -9.06 -18.30 -15.05
CA TYR A 406 -8.92 -18.94 -13.74
C TYR A 406 -7.52 -19.58 -13.68
N GLY A 407 -6.50 -18.85 -13.24
CA GLY A 407 -5.19 -19.40 -12.91
C GLY A 407 -5.27 -20.45 -11.78
N SER A 408 -4.13 -21.00 -11.37
CA SER A 408 -4.12 -21.90 -10.21
C SER A 408 -4.55 -21.14 -8.95
N GLU A 409 -5.26 -21.81 -8.00
CA GLU A 409 -5.68 -21.16 -6.74
C GLU A 409 -4.50 -20.57 -5.95
N ILE A 410 -3.31 -21.15 -6.09
CA ILE A 410 -2.10 -20.74 -5.35
C ILE A 410 -1.51 -19.45 -5.94
N SER A 411 -1.47 -19.32 -7.28
CA SER A 411 -0.94 -18.10 -7.91
C SER A 411 -1.83 -16.90 -7.64
N TYR A 412 -3.14 -17.06 -7.76
CA TYR A 412 -4.09 -15.97 -7.53
C TYR A 412 -3.99 -15.35 -6.13
N GLU A 413 -3.91 -16.16 -5.06
CA GLU A 413 -3.78 -15.63 -3.69
C GLU A 413 -2.43 -14.94 -3.49
N SER A 414 -1.35 -15.46 -4.09
CA SER A 414 -0.04 -14.84 -4.04
C SER A 414 -0.06 -13.46 -4.70
N ASP A 415 -0.64 -13.36 -5.88
CA ASP A 415 -0.71 -12.12 -6.66
C ASP A 415 -1.63 -11.09 -6.00
N PHE A 416 -2.77 -11.54 -5.45
CA PHE A 416 -3.72 -10.69 -4.75
C PHE A 416 -3.11 -9.95 -3.55
N TYR A 417 -2.19 -10.62 -2.83
CA TYR A 417 -1.49 -10.04 -1.68
C TYR A 417 -0.05 -9.60 -1.98
N ALA A 418 0.34 -9.54 -3.27
CA ALA A 418 1.69 -9.22 -3.66
C ALA A 418 2.13 -7.81 -3.26
N GLY A 419 3.36 -7.70 -2.84
CA GLY A 419 4.07 -6.44 -2.64
C GLY A 419 3.60 -5.63 -1.41
N THR A 420 4.23 -4.46 -1.24
CA THR A 420 3.90 -3.42 -0.27
C THR A 420 4.32 -3.70 1.18
N THR A 421 4.86 -2.69 1.84
CA THR A 421 4.86 -2.57 3.30
C THR A 421 4.06 -1.33 3.72
N SER A 422 3.99 -1.06 5.01
CA SER A 422 3.32 0.13 5.54
C SER A 422 4.21 0.86 6.53
N ILE A 423 4.16 2.19 6.54
CA ILE A 423 4.94 3.04 7.42
C ILE A 423 4.03 4.07 8.06
N GLN A 424 4.08 4.18 9.39
CA GLN A 424 3.36 5.18 10.16
C GLN A 424 4.33 5.90 11.09
N ALA A 425 4.31 7.22 11.06
CA ALA A 425 5.06 8.05 12.00
C ALA A 425 4.20 9.21 12.49
N ALA A 426 4.27 9.52 13.76
CA ALA A 426 3.65 10.71 14.33
C ALA A 426 4.47 11.22 15.51
N ASP A 427 4.44 12.55 15.72
CA ASP A 427 5.15 13.21 16.82
C ASP A 427 4.26 14.17 17.63
N ALA A 428 4.81 14.64 18.75
CA ALA A 428 4.12 15.58 19.63
C ALA A 428 4.00 17.00 19.06
N GLU A 429 4.74 17.34 18.00
CA GLU A 429 4.65 18.61 17.28
C GLU A 429 3.46 18.61 16.32
N GLY A 430 2.88 17.44 16.07
CA GLY A 430 1.67 17.23 15.29
C GLY A 430 1.90 16.78 13.85
N TRP A 431 3.14 16.51 13.43
CA TRP A 431 3.42 15.87 12.16
C TRP A 431 2.91 14.44 12.16
N VAL A 432 2.25 14.05 11.07
CA VAL A 432 1.75 12.68 10.87
C VAL A 432 2.07 12.25 9.45
N VAL A 433 2.62 11.06 9.30
CA VAL A 433 2.97 10.47 8.00
C VAL A 433 2.44 9.06 7.90
N SER A 434 1.74 8.77 6.80
CA SER A 434 1.29 7.44 6.41
C SER A 434 1.82 7.12 5.02
N ILE A 435 2.58 6.03 4.86
CA ILE A 435 3.15 5.62 3.57
C ILE A 435 2.80 4.16 3.29
N THR A 436 2.52 3.85 2.02
CA THR A 436 2.45 2.48 1.49
C THR A 436 3.42 2.34 0.31
N PRO A 437 4.73 2.20 0.56
CA PRO A 437 5.71 2.04 -0.51
C PRO A 437 5.64 0.63 -1.09
N SER A 438 6.00 0.46 -2.34
CA SER A 438 5.95 -0.83 -3.04
C SER A 438 6.85 -0.86 -4.28
N GLY A 439 6.63 -1.85 -5.14
CA GLY A 439 7.40 -2.06 -6.36
C GLY A 439 8.80 -2.61 -6.12
N GLY A 440 9.39 -3.22 -7.11
CA GLY A 440 10.74 -3.76 -7.01
C GLY A 440 10.89 -4.87 -5.97
N TRP A 441 9.81 -5.61 -5.67
CA TRP A 441 9.89 -6.80 -4.80
C TRP A 441 10.71 -7.93 -5.45
N ILE A 442 11.20 -8.85 -4.64
CA ILE A 442 11.95 -10.01 -5.15
C ILE A 442 10.97 -10.94 -5.93
N PRO A 443 11.34 -11.32 -7.20
CA PRO A 443 12.60 -11.06 -7.90
C PRO A 443 12.57 -9.73 -8.64
N ALA A 444 13.54 -8.84 -8.44
CA ALA A 444 13.69 -7.60 -9.17
C ALA A 444 14.93 -7.61 -10.07
N VAL A 445 14.82 -6.95 -11.22
CA VAL A 445 15.99 -6.65 -12.06
C VAL A 445 16.75 -5.50 -11.43
N ILE A 446 18.02 -5.72 -11.12
CA ILE A 446 18.90 -4.66 -10.64
C ILE A 446 19.47 -3.88 -11.82
N ALA A 447 19.40 -2.55 -11.73
CA ALA A 447 19.81 -1.63 -12.77
C ALA A 447 21.33 -1.40 -12.76
N GLY A 448 22.09 -2.22 -13.49
CA GLY A 448 23.55 -2.11 -13.56
C GLY A 448 24.21 -2.29 -12.19
N GLU A 449 25.34 -1.61 -12.00
CA GLU A 449 26.13 -1.61 -10.76
C GLU A 449 25.63 -0.58 -9.72
N THR A 450 24.29 -0.35 -9.67
CA THR A 450 23.70 0.59 -8.72
C THR A 450 23.13 -0.09 -7.46
N GLY A 451 22.89 -1.39 -7.50
CA GLY A 451 22.14 -2.09 -6.46
C GLY A 451 20.65 -1.72 -6.39
N VAL A 452 20.16 -0.87 -7.30
CA VAL A 452 18.77 -0.42 -7.36
C VAL A 452 17.92 -1.46 -8.08
N GLY A 453 17.09 -2.19 -7.33
CA GLY A 453 16.09 -3.11 -7.90
C GLY A 453 14.92 -2.34 -8.49
N LEU A 454 14.62 -2.59 -9.77
CA LEU A 454 13.58 -1.86 -10.50
C LEU A 454 12.18 -2.34 -10.12
N SER A 455 11.23 -1.44 -10.19
CA SER A 455 9.80 -1.73 -10.01
C SER A 455 9.26 -2.64 -11.11
N GLN A 456 8.26 -3.47 -10.78
CA GLN A 456 7.50 -4.29 -11.74
C GLN A 456 6.13 -3.68 -12.05
N ARG A 457 5.98 -2.37 -11.94
CA ARG A 457 4.66 -1.72 -11.96
C ARG A 457 4.01 -1.62 -13.34
N MET A 458 4.75 -1.81 -14.46
CA MET A 458 4.14 -1.83 -15.80
C MET A 458 3.00 -2.85 -15.91
N GLN A 459 3.08 -3.99 -15.22
CA GLN A 459 2.03 -5.02 -15.21
C GLN A 459 0.65 -4.53 -14.74
N SER A 460 0.59 -3.38 -14.04
CA SER A 460 -0.67 -2.81 -13.58
C SER A 460 -1.44 -2.02 -14.64
N PHE A 461 -0.83 -1.77 -15.80
CA PHE A 461 -1.53 -1.25 -16.98
C PHE A 461 -2.37 -2.34 -17.65
N VAL A 462 -3.39 -1.92 -18.38
CA VAL A 462 -4.17 -2.76 -19.29
C VAL A 462 -3.85 -2.39 -20.74
N LEU A 463 -4.04 -3.31 -21.68
CA LEU A 463 -3.81 -3.04 -23.12
C LEU A 463 -5.11 -2.90 -23.91
N ASP A 464 -6.27 -3.23 -23.31
CA ASP A 464 -7.59 -3.12 -23.93
C ASP A 464 -8.35 -1.94 -23.32
N PRO A 465 -8.72 -0.90 -24.11
CA PRO A 465 -9.52 0.21 -23.61
C PRO A 465 -10.93 -0.17 -23.17
N ALA A 466 -11.46 -1.32 -23.62
CA ALA A 466 -12.74 -1.82 -23.13
C ALA A 466 -12.64 -2.35 -21.68
N GLU A 467 -11.45 -2.73 -21.23
CA GLU A 467 -11.19 -3.09 -19.85
C GLU A 467 -11.07 -1.85 -18.96
N ASN A 468 -10.25 -0.89 -19.35
CA ASN A 468 -10.09 0.40 -18.67
C ASN A 468 -9.46 1.44 -19.59
N PRO A 469 -10.23 2.42 -20.11
CA PRO A 469 -9.70 3.43 -21.03
C PRO A 469 -8.78 4.46 -20.36
N PHE A 470 -8.76 4.52 -19.01
CA PHE A 470 -7.95 5.47 -18.24
C PHE A 470 -6.55 4.91 -17.89
N ASN A 471 -6.33 3.60 -17.99
CA ASN A 471 -5.13 2.93 -17.52
C ASN A 471 -4.36 2.19 -18.66
N LEU A 472 -4.31 2.79 -19.85
CA LEU A 472 -3.47 2.30 -20.96
C LEU A 472 -2.04 2.84 -20.83
N PRO A 473 -0.98 2.06 -21.16
CA PRO A 473 0.39 2.54 -21.12
C PRO A 473 0.64 3.59 -22.21
N GLU A 474 1.15 4.72 -21.79
CA GLU A 474 1.60 5.83 -22.60
C GLU A 474 2.92 6.37 -22.05
N PRO A 475 3.83 6.93 -22.87
CA PRO A 475 5.09 7.51 -22.42
C PRO A 475 4.89 8.52 -21.29
N GLY A 476 5.58 8.34 -20.18
CA GLY A 476 5.49 9.23 -19.01
C GLY A 476 4.28 9.05 -18.11
N LYS A 477 3.28 8.25 -18.50
CA LYS A 477 2.09 7.95 -17.70
C LYS A 477 2.40 7.00 -16.55
N ARG A 478 1.76 7.21 -15.43
CA ARG A 478 1.85 6.35 -14.25
C ARG A 478 0.78 5.28 -14.28
N PRO A 479 1.11 4.00 -14.05
CA PRO A 479 0.11 2.95 -13.97
C PRO A 479 -0.74 3.09 -12.72
N ARG A 480 -2.00 2.68 -12.77
CA ARG A 480 -2.81 2.57 -11.56
C ARG A 480 -2.19 1.61 -10.56
N ALA A 481 -1.98 2.06 -9.33
CA ALA A 481 -1.40 1.25 -8.27
C ALA A 481 -2.43 0.83 -7.22
N THR A 482 -2.12 -0.24 -6.48
CA THR A 482 -2.97 -0.75 -5.38
C THR A 482 -2.70 -0.06 -4.04
N LEU A 483 -1.80 0.89 -3.99
CA LEU A 483 -1.20 1.47 -2.79
C LEU A 483 -2.11 2.55 -2.19
N THR A 484 -2.35 2.50 -0.88
CA THR A 484 -3.45 3.27 -0.31
C THR A 484 -3.21 3.70 1.14
N PRO A 485 -2.26 4.62 1.41
CA PRO A 485 -2.17 5.23 2.73
C PRO A 485 -3.47 5.93 3.07
N GLY A 486 -3.84 5.93 4.34
CA GLY A 486 -5.06 6.56 4.83
C GLY A 486 -4.79 7.50 5.99
N MET A 487 -5.56 8.59 6.06
CA MET A 487 -5.55 9.53 7.17
C MET A 487 -6.96 10.00 7.46
N ALA A 488 -7.30 10.14 8.73
CA ALA A 488 -8.58 10.69 9.13
C ALA A 488 -8.40 11.85 10.11
N LEU A 489 -9.15 12.91 9.87
CA LEU A 489 -9.22 14.07 10.76
C LEU A 489 -10.59 14.11 11.44
N LYS A 490 -10.59 14.51 12.70
CA LYS A 490 -11.80 14.83 13.46
C LYS A 490 -11.64 16.22 14.05
N ASP A 491 -12.64 17.08 13.84
CA ASP A 491 -12.59 18.49 14.25
C ASP A 491 -11.35 19.22 13.69
N GLY A 492 -10.95 18.89 12.45
CA GLY A 492 -9.81 19.48 11.73
C GLY A 492 -8.43 19.06 12.22
N LEU A 493 -8.33 18.04 13.05
CA LEU A 493 -7.06 17.56 13.65
C LEU A 493 -6.88 16.04 13.41
N PRO A 494 -5.65 15.51 13.34
CA PRO A 494 -5.41 14.08 13.16
C PRO A 494 -6.17 13.20 14.17
N TYR A 495 -6.86 12.20 13.68
CA TYR A 495 -7.59 11.22 14.48
C TYR A 495 -7.03 9.81 14.29
N LEU A 496 -6.82 9.42 13.04
CA LEU A 496 -6.23 8.14 12.66
C LEU A 496 -5.24 8.33 11.51
N SER A 497 -4.14 7.61 11.54
CA SER A 497 -3.23 7.38 10.43
C SER A 497 -3.11 5.87 10.26
N PHE A 498 -3.27 5.34 9.04
CA PHE A 498 -3.37 3.90 8.82
C PHE A 498 -2.96 3.49 7.42
N ALA A 499 -2.34 2.32 7.33
CA ALA A 499 -1.97 1.70 6.07
C ALA A 499 -1.90 0.17 6.22
N VAL A 500 -1.82 -0.54 5.11
CA VAL A 500 -1.75 -2.00 5.10
C VAL A 500 -0.92 -2.49 3.92
N GLN A 501 -0.24 -3.60 4.09
CA GLN A 501 0.34 -4.41 3.02
C GLN A 501 -0.75 -5.29 2.39
N GLY A 502 -0.62 -5.64 1.10
CA GLY A 502 -1.44 -6.69 0.49
C GLY A 502 -2.22 -6.28 -0.75
N GLY A 503 -1.55 -5.89 -1.83
CA GLY A 503 -2.09 -5.75 -3.18
C GLY A 503 -3.52 -5.18 -3.26
N ASP A 504 -4.38 -5.84 -3.99
CA ASP A 504 -5.79 -5.44 -4.17
C ASP A 504 -6.66 -5.56 -2.90
N GLY A 505 -6.21 -6.32 -1.89
CA GLY A 505 -6.89 -6.44 -0.60
C GLY A 505 -6.83 -5.22 0.31
N GLN A 506 -5.98 -4.23 0.00
CA GLN A 506 -5.65 -3.13 0.92
C GLN A 506 -6.88 -2.35 1.39
N ASP A 507 -7.66 -1.76 0.49
CA ASP A 507 -8.83 -0.93 0.88
C ASP A 507 -9.96 -1.75 1.50
N GLN A 508 -10.06 -3.05 1.21
CA GLN A 508 -11.02 -3.92 1.91
C GLN A 508 -10.66 -4.05 3.40
N ASN A 509 -9.37 -4.22 3.70
CA ASN A 509 -8.88 -4.33 5.08
C ASN A 509 -8.95 -2.99 5.81
N LEU A 510 -8.55 -1.88 5.17
CA LEU A 510 -8.58 -0.54 5.77
C LEU A 510 -9.99 -0.03 6.01
N LEU A 511 -10.94 -0.33 5.13
CA LEU A 511 -12.36 -0.03 5.35
C LEU A 511 -12.88 -0.68 6.63
N GLN A 512 -12.63 -1.99 6.79
CA GLN A 512 -13.07 -2.74 7.97
C GLN A 512 -12.36 -2.30 9.24
N PHE A 513 -11.05 -2.03 9.17
CA PHE A 513 -10.28 -1.44 10.27
C PHE A 513 -10.91 -0.11 10.74
N PHE A 514 -11.22 0.80 9.83
CA PHE A 514 -11.83 2.08 10.15
C PHE A 514 -13.20 1.91 10.80
N LEU A 515 -14.05 1.04 10.25
CA LEU A 515 -15.38 0.74 10.79
C LEU A 515 -15.30 0.07 12.17
N ASN A 516 -14.32 -0.79 12.41
CA ASN A 516 -14.09 -1.43 13.70
C ASN A 516 -13.85 -0.40 14.82
N ILE A 517 -13.14 0.68 14.51
CA ILE A 517 -12.93 1.78 15.47
C ILE A 517 -14.18 2.66 15.58
N VAL A 518 -14.70 3.13 14.45
CA VAL A 518 -15.72 4.18 14.41
C VAL A 518 -17.12 3.67 14.78
N GLU A 519 -17.49 2.49 14.26
CA GLU A 519 -18.84 1.90 14.50
C GLU A 519 -18.87 0.99 15.75
N PHE A 520 -17.81 0.21 15.95
CA PHE A 520 -17.81 -0.82 17.01
C PHE A 520 -16.97 -0.45 18.23
N GLY A 521 -16.21 0.66 18.19
CA GLY A 521 -15.50 1.20 19.36
C GLY A 521 -14.28 0.40 19.79
N MET A 522 -13.69 -0.37 18.90
CA MET A 522 -12.43 -1.08 19.14
C MET A 522 -11.29 -0.08 19.33
N ASN A 523 -10.31 -0.39 20.17
CA ASN A 523 -9.06 0.35 20.18
C ASN A 523 -8.20 0.00 18.94
N VAL A 524 -7.14 0.76 18.70
CA VAL A 524 -6.32 0.62 17.49
C VAL A 524 -5.73 -0.79 17.33
N GLN A 525 -5.28 -1.44 18.43
CA GLN A 525 -4.69 -2.79 18.34
C GLN A 525 -5.76 -3.86 18.14
N GLU A 526 -6.91 -3.75 18.80
CA GLU A 526 -8.05 -4.64 18.55
C GLU A 526 -8.49 -4.55 17.09
N ALA A 527 -8.52 -3.34 16.52
CA ALA A 527 -8.98 -3.11 15.15
C ALA A 527 -8.00 -3.65 14.10
N VAL A 528 -6.67 -3.58 14.32
CA VAL A 528 -5.68 -4.13 13.37
C VAL A 528 -5.61 -5.66 13.40
N GLU A 529 -6.00 -6.30 14.51
CA GLU A 529 -6.03 -7.76 14.65
C GLU A 529 -7.43 -8.37 14.40
N ALA A 530 -8.46 -7.53 14.29
CA ALA A 530 -9.83 -7.99 14.09
C ALA A 530 -9.98 -8.79 12.78
N ALA A 531 -10.76 -9.86 12.85
CA ALA A 531 -11.04 -10.68 11.68
C ALA A 531 -11.82 -9.87 10.63
N ASN A 532 -11.26 -9.77 9.43
CA ASN A 532 -11.85 -9.14 8.26
C ASN A 532 -12.47 -10.19 7.33
N ILE A 533 -13.22 -9.73 6.36
CA ILE A 533 -13.57 -10.50 5.17
C ILE A 533 -12.76 -10.00 3.98
N ASN A 534 -12.57 -10.84 2.96
CA ASN A 534 -12.01 -10.40 1.68
C ASN A 534 -12.88 -10.93 0.54
N SER A 535 -13.27 -10.04 -0.36
CA SER A 535 -13.88 -10.36 -1.65
C SER A 535 -12.78 -10.58 -2.68
N PHE A 536 -12.96 -11.57 -3.52
CA PHE A 536 -12.13 -11.80 -4.71
C PHE A 536 -12.92 -11.50 -6.00
N GLN A 537 -14.09 -10.91 -5.87
CA GLN A 537 -14.91 -10.43 -6.98
C GLN A 537 -14.47 -9.02 -7.38
N LEU A 538 -13.23 -8.89 -7.78
CA LEU A 538 -12.63 -7.70 -8.35
C LEU A 538 -11.52 -8.15 -9.29
N ARG A 539 -11.19 -7.31 -10.26
CA ARG A 539 -10.10 -7.61 -11.19
C ARG A 539 -8.76 -7.35 -10.50
N GLY A 540 -7.89 -8.35 -10.48
CA GLY A 540 -6.53 -8.23 -9.97
C GLY A 540 -5.74 -7.17 -10.74
N SER A 541 -4.73 -6.59 -10.09
CA SER A 541 -3.84 -5.56 -10.68
C SER A 541 -2.49 -6.12 -11.12
N PHE A 542 -2.30 -7.44 -11.03
CA PHE A 542 -1.04 -8.13 -11.26
C PHE A 542 -1.24 -9.37 -12.14
N GLY A 543 -0.17 -9.79 -12.83
CA GLY A 543 -0.15 -10.99 -13.64
C GLY A 543 -1.24 -10.99 -14.72
N GLU A 544 -2.13 -11.96 -14.71
CA GLU A 544 -3.21 -12.13 -15.66
C GLU A 544 -4.49 -11.34 -15.34
N HIS A 545 -4.46 -10.47 -14.33
CA HIS A 545 -5.59 -9.66 -13.86
C HIS A 545 -6.85 -10.51 -13.58
N GLU A 546 -6.69 -11.60 -12.86
CA GLU A 546 -7.75 -12.56 -12.58
C GLU A 546 -8.88 -11.99 -11.70
N ILE A 547 -10.05 -12.61 -11.80
CA ILE A 547 -11.23 -12.33 -10.96
C ILE A 547 -11.85 -13.65 -10.49
N ARG A 548 -12.42 -13.67 -9.28
CA ARG A 548 -13.11 -14.84 -8.70
C ARG A 548 -14.52 -14.43 -8.21
N PRO A 549 -15.50 -14.35 -9.12
CA PRO A 549 -16.86 -13.93 -8.79
C PRO A 549 -17.49 -14.76 -7.67
N GLY A 550 -18.11 -14.11 -6.71
CA GLY A 550 -18.81 -14.76 -5.60
C GLY A 550 -17.91 -15.37 -4.51
N ARG A 551 -16.56 -15.38 -4.69
CA ARG A 551 -15.63 -15.91 -3.68
C ARG A 551 -15.48 -14.95 -2.51
N LEU A 552 -15.67 -15.47 -1.30
CA LEU A 552 -15.58 -14.74 -0.04
C LEU A 552 -14.69 -15.49 0.94
N LEU A 553 -13.60 -14.85 1.39
CA LEU A 553 -12.73 -15.35 2.46
C LEU A 553 -13.29 -14.92 3.81
N LEU A 554 -13.43 -15.89 4.71
CA LEU A 554 -13.87 -15.71 6.09
C LEU A 554 -12.84 -16.27 7.06
N ASN A 555 -12.82 -15.70 8.27
CA ASN A 555 -12.04 -16.28 9.36
C ASN A 555 -12.61 -17.65 9.79
N ASN A 556 -11.72 -18.57 10.20
CA ASN A 556 -12.08 -19.90 10.68
C ASN A 556 -13.01 -19.89 11.91
N GLU A 557 -13.06 -18.78 12.65
CA GLU A 557 -13.89 -18.64 13.86
C GLU A 557 -15.33 -18.15 13.57
N VAL A 558 -15.64 -17.82 12.30
CA VAL A 558 -17.01 -17.40 11.92
C VAL A 558 -18.01 -18.50 12.27
N PRO A 559 -19.12 -18.19 12.97
CA PRO A 559 -20.11 -19.19 13.41
C PRO A 559 -20.74 -19.98 12.25
N ASN A 560 -21.04 -21.25 12.47
CA ASN A 560 -21.62 -22.13 11.44
C ASN A 560 -22.94 -21.63 10.86
N TRP A 561 -23.75 -20.94 11.66
CA TRP A 561 -25.02 -20.38 11.17
C TRP A 561 -24.78 -19.23 10.18
N VAL A 562 -23.79 -18.35 10.41
CA VAL A 562 -23.38 -17.31 9.45
C VAL A 562 -22.89 -17.95 8.15
N ARG A 563 -22.04 -18.99 8.25
CA ARG A 563 -21.53 -19.71 7.08
C ARG A 563 -22.66 -20.32 6.26
N GLN A 564 -23.69 -20.90 6.94
CA GLN A 564 -24.81 -21.50 6.25
C GLN A 564 -25.67 -20.45 5.55
N GLU A 565 -26.02 -19.36 6.24
CA GLU A 565 -26.80 -18.27 5.66
C GLU A 565 -26.08 -17.65 4.43
N LEU A 566 -24.76 -17.45 4.49
CA LEU A 566 -23.99 -16.95 3.35
C LEU A 566 -23.98 -17.94 2.17
N ARG A 567 -23.91 -19.27 2.42
CA ARG A 567 -24.04 -20.26 1.35
C ARG A 567 -25.43 -20.24 0.71
N ASP A 568 -26.47 -20.08 1.54
CA ASP A 568 -27.85 -19.97 1.05
C ASP A 568 -28.06 -18.70 0.21
N MET A 569 -27.21 -17.66 0.42
CA MET A 569 -27.11 -16.46 -0.40
C MET A 569 -26.15 -16.60 -1.60
N ASN A 570 -25.77 -17.81 -2.00
CA ASN A 570 -24.91 -18.12 -3.16
C ASN A 570 -23.46 -17.60 -3.06
N TYR A 571 -22.88 -17.46 -1.85
CA TYR A 571 -21.46 -17.20 -1.68
C TYR A 571 -20.61 -18.46 -1.80
N SER A 572 -19.48 -18.38 -2.52
CA SER A 572 -18.41 -19.38 -2.52
C SER A 572 -17.43 -19.09 -1.36
N LEU A 573 -17.55 -19.84 -0.26
CA LEU A 573 -16.81 -19.55 0.96
C LEU A 573 -15.46 -20.24 0.98
N THR A 574 -14.42 -19.47 1.30
CA THR A 574 -13.09 -19.96 1.70
C THR A 574 -12.78 -19.52 3.12
N PHE A 575 -11.80 -20.16 3.78
CA PHE A 575 -11.53 -19.93 5.20
C PHE A 575 -10.05 -19.80 5.46
N GLY A 576 -9.68 -18.85 6.33
CA GLY A 576 -8.31 -18.63 6.79
C GLY A 576 -8.24 -18.47 8.31
N ALA A 577 -7.11 -18.82 8.90
CA ALA A 577 -6.86 -18.61 10.33
C ALA A 577 -6.65 -17.11 10.65
N ARG A 578 -6.07 -16.37 9.69
CA ARG A 578 -5.90 -14.92 9.73
C ARG A 578 -6.50 -14.33 8.47
N THR A 579 -7.33 -13.32 8.62
CA THR A 579 -8.05 -12.68 7.53
C THR A 579 -7.94 -11.16 7.56
N SER A 580 -7.40 -10.54 8.63
CA SER A 580 -6.91 -9.17 8.59
C SER A 580 -5.60 -9.09 7.82
N GLY A 581 -5.38 -8.02 7.07
CA GLY A 581 -4.08 -7.72 6.47
C GLY A 581 -3.07 -7.26 7.54
N PRO A 582 -1.77 -7.13 7.19
CA PRO A 582 -0.74 -6.56 8.05
C PRO A 582 -0.92 -5.03 8.17
N ILE A 583 -1.93 -4.63 8.93
CA ILE A 583 -2.31 -3.23 9.15
C ILE A 583 -1.40 -2.60 10.19
N THR A 584 -0.92 -1.39 9.90
CA THR A 584 -0.27 -0.50 10.87
C THR A 584 -1.07 0.79 11.02
N ALA A 585 -1.21 1.28 12.25
CA ALA A 585 -2.02 2.48 12.49
C ALA A 585 -1.58 3.26 13.73
N ILE A 586 -1.88 4.57 13.73
CA ILE A 586 -1.74 5.44 14.89
C ILE A 586 -3.09 6.11 15.15
N GLN A 587 -3.59 6.00 16.37
CA GLN A 587 -4.78 6.69 16.87
C GLN A 587 -4.38 7.79 17.85
N PHE A 588 -4.98 8.96 17.73
CA PHE A 588 -4.71 10.12 18.57
C PHE A 588 -5.71 10.19 19.70
N ASP A 589 -5.28 9.90 20.94
CA ASP A 589 -6.06 10.12 22.14
C ASP A 589 -5.86 11.54 22.68
N ARG A 590 -6.70 12.44 22.19
CA ARG A 590 -6.64 13.85 22.58
C ARG A 590 -7.04 14.13 24.00
N LYS A 591 -7.88 13.26 24.59
CA LYS A 591 -8.34 13.41 25.97
C LYS A 591 -7.16 13.34 26.93
N HIS A 592 -6.18 12.50 26.62
CA HIS A 592 -5.02 12.28 27.48
C HIS A 592 -3.72 12.85 26.89
N GLY A 593 -3.75 13.35 25.63
CA GLY A 593 -2.57 13.89 24.93
C GLY A 593 -1.56 12.80 24.62
N THR A 594 -2.02 11.61 24.19
CA THR A 594 -1.20 10.44 23.89
C THR A 594 -1.46 9.91 22.50
N LEU A 595 -0.45 9.20 21.96
CA LEU A 595 -0.47 8.49 20.68
C LEU A 595 -0.59 7.01 20.97
N TRP A 596 -1.53 6.34 20.29
CA TRP A 596 -1.76 4.90 20.44
C TRP A 596 -1.41 4.21 19.14
N GLY A 597 -0.39 3.36 19.15
CA GLY A 597 0.03 2.61 17.97
C GLY A 597 -0.54 1.20 17.96
N GLY A 598 -0.97 0.75 16.78
CA GLY A 598 -1.34 -0.62 16.47
C GLY A 598 -0.45 -1.20 15.38
N ALA A 599 0.12 -2.37 15.62
CA ALA A 599 0.88 -3.16 14.64
C ALA A 599 0.29 -4.57 14.62
N SER A 600 -0.17 -5.04 13.45
CA SER A 600 -0.85 -6.32 13.34
C SER A 600 0.00 -7.51 13.81
N ASP A 601 -0.63 -8.62 14.10
CA ASP A 601 0.04 -9.89 14.37
C ASP A 601 0.38 -10.67 13.07
N HIS A 602 0.03 -10.09 11.92
CA HIS A 602 0.31 -10.63 10.61
C HIS A 602 1.70 -10.17 10.14
N GLY A 603 2.54 -11.10 9.68
CA GLY A 603 3.92 -10.78 9.27
C GLY A 603 4.80 -10.31 10.43
N ASP A 604 5.75 -9.43 10.11
CA ASP A 604 6.78 -8.92 11.02
C ASP A 604 6.49 -7.48 11.49
N ASP A 605 5.27 -6.98 11.31
CA ASP A 605 4.87 -5.62 11.70
C ASP A 605 5.31 -5.29 13.12
N TYR A 606 5.98 -4.16 13.28
CA TYR A 606 6.53 -3.74 14.57
C TYR A 606 6.48 -2.23 14.76
N GLY A 607 6.34 -1.83 16.02
CA GLY A 607 6.33 -0.42 16.36
C GLY A 607 7.07 -0.10 17.64
N ILE A 608 7.54 1.13 17.73
CA ILE A 608 8.21 1.71 18.87
C ILE A 608 7.50 3.03 19.20
N ALA A 609 7.25 3.26 20.47
CA ALA A 609 6.61 4.47 20.98
C ALA A 609 7.36 5.02 22.20
N TRP A 610 7.36 6.35 22.34
CA TRP A 610 8.02 7.03 23.47
C TRP A 610 7.21 8.19 24.01
#